data_94c61987d11ce7f2b0fa5775aba89c43
#
_entry.id   94c61987d11ce7f2b0fa5775aba89c43
#
_cell.length_a   1.000
_cell.length_b   1.000
_cell.length_c   1.000
_cell.angle_alpha   90.00
_cell.angle_beta   90.00
_cell.angle_gamma   90.00
#
_symmetry.space_group_name_H-M   'P 1'
#
loop_
_entity.id
_entity.type
_entity.pdbx_description
1 polymer ?
#
loop_
_entity_poly.entity_id
_entity_poly.type
_entity_poly.pdbx_seq_one_letter_code
_entity_poly.pdbx_strand_id
1 'polypeptide(L)'
;PKVGYVREDLIGELERFLGYDDAQDAVLVGAGQLGKALLAYDGFVQYGLNILAGFDTDPLTVNTEVEGKKILPMDRLEDLCRRMKVRIGILTVPGEHAQAVCNLLIKSGILAVWNFTNVHLDVPEGILVQNENMAVSLAILSNHLKERFSTK
;
A
#
# COMPACT_ATOMS: atom_id res chain seq x y z
N PRO A 1 0.01 -24.71 1.04
CA PRO A 1 0.63 -24.56 2.35
C PRO A 1 1.39 -23.26 2.51
N LYS A 2 2.34 -22.97 1.61
CA LYS A 2 3.12 -21.74 1.72
C LYS A 2 2.28 -20.48 1.49
N VAL A 3 1.35 -20.54 0.56
CA VAL A 3 0.47 -19.42 0.27
C VAL A 3 -0.47 -19.14 1.45
N GLY A 4 -1.00 -20.20 2.06
CA GLY A 4 -1.86 -20.08 3.24
C GLY A 4 -1.12 -19.48 4.43
N TYR A 5 0.11 -19.93 4.67
CA TYR A 5 0.94 -19.44 5.76
C TYR A 5 1.25 -17.93 5.60
N VAL A 6 1.67 -17.52 4.42
CA VAL A 6 1.99 -16.11 4.16
C VAL A 6 0.74 -15.25 4.26
N ARG A 7 -0.40 -15.76 3.80
CA ARG A 7 -1.68 -15.06 3.89
C ARG A 7 -2.09 -14.84 5.35
N GLU A 8 -1.93 -15.86 6.19
CA GLU A 8 -2.22 -15.74 7.61
C GLU A 8 -1.29 -14.73 8.30
N ASP A 9 -0.02 -14.74 7.93
CA ASP A 9 0.96 -13.80 8.44
C ASP A 9 0.58 -12.37 8.09
N LEU A 10 0.22 -12.14 6.82
CA LEU A 10 -0.22 -10.83 6.36
C LEU A 10 -1.49 -10.37 7.09
N ILE A 11 -2.42 -11.26 7.29
CA ILE A 11 -3.65 -10.98 8.03
C ILE A 11 -3.33 -10.58 9.47
N GLY A 12 -2.47 -11.33 10.14
CA GLY A 12 -2.08 -11.02 11.51
C GLY A 12 -1.40 -9.66 11.64
N GLU A 13 -0.52 -9.33 10.69
CA GLU A 13 0.14 -8.03 10.64
C GLU A 13 -0.88 -6.92 10.42
N LEU A 14 -1.80 -7.12 9.50
CA LEU A 14 -2.83 -6.15 9.18
C LEU A 14 -3.75 -5.88 10.39
N GLU A 15 -4.16 -6.92 11.08
CA GLU A 15 -5.00 -6.78 12.27
C GLU A 15 -4.29 -5.98 13.36
N ARG A 16 -3.01 -6.25 13.60
CA ARG A 16 -2.23 -5.50 14.58
C ARG A 16 -2.06 -4.04 14.18
N PHE A 17 -1.89 -3.80 12.89
CA PHE A 17 -1.66 -2.45 12.36
C PHE A 17 -2.90 -1.58 12.41
N LEU A 18 -4.06 -2.16 12.07
CA LEU A 18 -5.32 -1.42 11.95
C LEU A 18 -6.14 -1.37 13.24
N GLY A 19 -5.90 -2.31 14.15
CA GLY A 19 -6.86 -2.56 15.23
C GLY A 19 -8.03 -3.36 14.68
N TYR A 20 -8.98 -3.68 15.53
CA TYR A 20 -10.01 -4.66 15.15
C TYR A 20 -11.31 -4.04 14.65
N ASP A 21 -11.57 -2.80 14.95
CA ASP A 21 -12.97 -2.35 14.96
C ASP A 21 -13.35 -1.38 13.87
N ASP A 22 -12.39 -0.70 13.21
CA ASP A 22 -12.74 0.39 12.30
C ASP A 22 -12.23 0.14 10.90
N ALA A 23 -13.10 0.35 9.91
CA ALA A 23 -12.68 0.43 8.52
C ALA A 23 -11.78 1.65 8.34
N GLN A 24 -10.66 1.47 7.67
CA GLN A 24 -9.68 2.53 7.44
C GLN A 24 -9.46 2.72 5.94
N ASP A 25 -9.43 3.97 5.52
CA ASP A 25 -9.04 4.31 4.16
C ASP A 25 -7.52 4.45 4.09
N ALA A 26 -6.96 4.03 2.97
CA ALA A 26 -5.54 4.11 2.72
C ALA A 26 -5.26 4.60 1.32
N VAL A 27 -4.07 5.15 1.12
CA VAL A 27 -3.53 5.43 -0.21
C VAL A 27 -2.27 4.59 -0.39
N LEU A 28 -1.96 4.30 -1.65
CA LEU A 28 -0.76 3.53 -2.00
C LEU A 28 0.12 4.38 -2.90
N VAL A 29 1.41 4.46 -2.61
CA VAL A 29 2.35 5.20 -3.43
C VAL A 29 3.35 4.24 -4.04
N GLY A 30 3.47 4.27 -5.37
CA GLY A 30 4.35 3.40 -6.13
C GLY A 30 3.56 2.32 -6.84
N ALA A 31 3.05 2.62 -8.03
CA ALA A 31 2.22 1.69 -8.80
C ALA A 31 3.05 0.88 -9.81
N GLY A 32 4.16 0.32 -9.34
CA GLY A 32 4.91 -0.71 -10.07
C GLY A 32 4.22 -2.06 -9.92
N GLN A 33 4.95 -3.15 -10.13
CA GLN A 33 4.34 -4.48 -10.09
C GLN A 33 3.75 -4.81 -8.72
N LEU A 34 4.50 -4.56 -7.65
CA LEU A 34 4.01 -4.84 -6.30
C LEU A 34 2.84 -3.93 -5.94
N GLY A 35 2.94 -2.64 -6.25
CA GLY A 35 1.85 -1.71 -5.96
C GLY A 35 0.57 -2.10 -6.67
N LYS A 36 0.65 -2.48 -7.94
CA LYS A 36 -0.52 -2.94 -8.69
C LYS A 36 -1.10 -4.23 -8.12
N ALA A 37 -0.23 -5.15 -7.67
CA ALA A 37 -0.67 -6.39 -7.05
C ALA A 37 -1.44 -6.11 -5.75
N LEU A 38 -0.97 -5.17 -4.95
CA LEU A 38 -1.67 -4.77 -3.73
C LEU A 38 -2.99 -4.06 -4.02
N LEU A 39 -3.02 -3.21 -5.06
CA LEU A 39 -4.27 -2.56 -5.48
C LEU A 39 -5.30 -3.58 -5.95
N ALA A 40 -4.85 -4.63 -6.62
CA ALA A 40 -5.73 -5.67 -7.14
C ALA A 40 -6.20 -6.67 -6.08
N TYR A 41 -5.53 -6.69 -4.93
CA TYR A 41 -5.87 -7.65 -3.89
C TYR A 41 -7.16 -7.22 -3.19
N ASP A 42 -8.21 -8.00 -3.31
CA ASP A 42 -9.53 -7.67 -2.76
C ASP A 42 -9.72 -8.13 -1.31
N GLY A 43 -8.77 -8.87 -0.76
CA GLY A 43 -8.87 -9.40 0.60
C GLY A 43 -8.75 -8.36 1.70
N PHE A 44 -8.17 -7.20 1.41
CA PHE A 44 -7.98 -6.16 2.42
C PHE A 44 -9.30 -5.63 2.97
N VAL A 45 -10.32 -5.55 2.14
CA VAL A 45 -11.63 -5.03 2.54
C VAL A 45 -12.22 -5.86 3.68
N GLN A 46 -11.99 -7.17 3.67
CA GLN A 46 -12.48 -8.07 4.71
C GLN A 46 -11.90 -7.73 6.08
N TYR A 47 -10.75 -7.08 6.12
CA TYR A 47 -10.04 -6.72 7.35
C TYR A 47 -10.14 -5.23 7.64
N GLY A 48 -11.00 -4.52 6.93
CA GLY A 48 -11.26 -3.13 7.20
C GLY A 48 -10.33 -2.14 6.52
N LEU A 49 -9.51 -2.59 5.55
CA LEU A 49 -8.64 -1.69 4.82
C LEU A 49 -9.20 -1.42 3.42
N ASN A 50 -9.46 -0.16 3.12
CA ASN A 50 -9.94 0.26 1.81
C ASN A 50 -8.90 1.16 1.15
N ILE A 51 -8.26 0.68 0.11
CA ILE A 51 -7.29 1.47 -0.65
C ILE A 51 -8.06 2.33 -1.65
N LEU A 52 -8.05 3.64 -1.45
CA LEU A 52 -8.82 4.58 -2.26
C LEU A 52 -8.21 4.78 -3.65
N ALA A 53 -6.90 4.87 -3.73
CA ALA A 53 -6.20 5.17 -4.98
C ALA A 53 -4.72 4.84 -4.85
N GLY A 54 -4.08 4.64 -6.01
CA GLY A 54 -2.64 4.58 -6.10
C GLY A 54 -2.08 5.89 -6.62
N PHE A 55 -0.81 6.16 -6.36
CA PHE A 55 -0.11 7.36 -6.81
C PHE A 55 1.23 6.98 -7.41
N ASP A 56 1.60 7.64 -8.50
CA ASP A 56 2.87 7.40 -9.17
C ASP A 56 3.33 8.64 -9.92
N THR A 57 4.60 8.65 -10.29
CA THR A 57 5.17 9.72 -11.13
C THR A 57 5.26 9.32 -12.60
N ASP A 58 5.12 8.04 -12.93
CA ASP A 58 5.26 7.53 -14.29
C ASP A 58 4.08 7.96 -15.15
N PRO A 59 4.30 8.79 -16.19
CA PRO A 59 3.18 9.25 -17.03
C PRO A 59 2.45 8.13 -17.76
N LEU A 60 3.08 6.98 -17.96
CA LEU A 60 2.41 5.83 -18.58
C LEU A 60 1.49 5.10 -17.62
N THR A 61 1.71 5.25 -16.32
CA THR A 61 0.94 4.58 -15.28
C THR A 61 -0.16 5.49 -14.73
N VAL A 62 0.11 6.80 -14.66
CA VAL A 62 -0.85 7.78 -14.16
C VAL A 62 -2.09 7.80 -15.03
N ASN A 63 -3.27 7.92 -14.40
CA ASN A 63 -4.60 7.91 -15.03
C ASN A 63 -5.03 6.55 -15.57
N THR A 64 -4.30 5.49 -15.23
CA THR A 64 -4.79 4.12 -15.46
C THR A 64 -5.55 3.63 -14.24
N GLU A 65 -6.17 2.47 -14.35
CA GLU A 65 -6.94 1.87 -13.26
C GLU A 65 -6.50 0.44 -13.02
N VAL A 66 -6.57 0.02 -11.75
CA VAL A 66 -6.37 -1.38 -11.35
C VAL A 66 -7.57 -1.78 -10.50
N GLU A 67 -8.39 -2.69 -11.01
CA GLU A 67 -9.59 -3.18 -10.31
C GLU A 67 -10.49 -2.01 -9.83
N GLY A 68 -10.70 -1.04 -10.72
CA GLY A 68 -11.54 0.13 -10.43
C GLY A 68 -10.87 1.22 -9.60
N LYS A 69 -9.65 1.01 -9.15
CA LYS A 69 -8.91 2.02 -8.38
C LYS A 69 -8.00 2.81 -9.30
N LYS A 70 -8.10 4.11 -9.23
CA LYS A 70 -7.33 4.99 -10.11
C LYS A 70 -5.91 5.18 -9.60
N ILE A 71 -4.98 5.34 -10.54
CA ILE A 71 -3.62 5.74 -10.25
C ILE A 71 -3.49 7.21 -10.63
N LEU A 72 -3.21 8.05 -9.65
CA LEU A 72 -3.20 9.50 -9.76
C LEU A 72 -1.78 10.04 -9.73
N PRO A 73 -1.55 11.25 -10.24
CA PRO A 73 -0.24 11.88 -10.13
C PRO A 73 0.05 12.30 -8.69
N MET A 74 1.33 12.39 -8.36
CA MET A 74 1.77 12.67 -6.99
C MET A 74 1.29 14.03 -6.48
N ASP A 75 1.06 15.01 -7.36
CA ASP A 75 0.60 16.32 -6.94
C ASP A 75 -0.83 16.32 -6.40
N ARG A 76 -1.55 15.21 -6.54
CA ARG A 76 -2.90 15.06 -6.00
C ARG A 76 -2.90 14.41 -4.61
N LEU A 77 -1.75 13.93 -4.15
CA LEU A 77 -1.66 13.14 -2.93
C LEU A 77 -2.08 13.92 -1.68
N GLU A 78 -1.48 15.07 -1.47
CA GLU A 78 -1.74 15.87 -0.27
C GLU A 78 -3.20 16.29 -0.18
N ASP A 79 -3.77 16.80 -1.26
CA ASP A 79 -5.17 17.23 -1.28
C ASP A 79 -6.13 16.08 -1.00
N LEU A 80 -5.92 14.94 -1.65
CA LEU A 80 -6.80 13.78 -1.45
C LEU A 80 -6.72 13.28 -0.01
N CYS A 81 -5.53 13.15 0.54
CA CYS A 81 -5.35 12.67 1.91
C CYS A 81 -5.99 13.59 2.93
N ARG A 82 -5.86 14.91 2.76
CA ARG A 82 -6.45 15.87 3.68
C ARG A 82 -7.97 15.90 3.55
N ARG A 83 -8.48 15.92 2.33
CA ARG A 83 -9.91 15.99 2.08
C ARG A 83 -10.65 14.75 2.55
N MET A 84 -10.06 13.58 2.31
CA MET A 84 -10.65 12.29 2.69
C MET A 84 -10.25 11.84 4.08
N LYS A 85 -9.39 12.59 4.77
CA LYS A 85 -8.89 12.27 6.12
C LYS A 85 -8.23 10.90 6.17
N VAL A 86 -7.39 10.60 5.17
CA VAL A 86 -6.68 9.34 5.08
C VAL A 86 -5.55 9.32 6.11
N ARG A 87 -5.44 8.23 6.86
CA ARG A 87 -4.45 8.08 7.93
C ARG A 87 -3.39 7.04 7.63
N ILE A 88 -3.60 6.18 6.62
CA ILE A 88 -2.72 5.07 6.31
C ILE A 88 -2.16 5.26 4.92
N GLY A 89 -0.83 5.14 4.78
CA GLY A 89 -0.15 5.15 3.50
C GLY A 89 0.61 3.85 3.30
N ILE A 90 0.45 3.24 2.14
CA ILE A 90 1.17 2.03 1.75
C ILE A 90 2.29 2.46 0.81
N LEU A 91 3.51 2.07 1.12
CA LEU A 91 4.70 2.52 0.43
C LEU A 91 5.35 1.37 -0.33
N THR A 92 5.33 1.48 -1.67
CA THR A 92 5.86 0.46 -2.57
C THR A 92 6.76 1.06 -3.65
N VAL A 93 7.38 2.21 -3.37
CA VAL A 93 8.31 2.88 -4.29
C VAL A 93 9.69 2.24 -4.23
N PRO A 94 10.57 2.49 -5.23
CA PRO A 94 11.97 2.10 -5.10
C PRO A 94 12.62 2.68 -3.85
N GLY A 95 13.55 1.93 -3.25
CA GLY A 95 14.13 2.31 -1.96
C GLY A 95 14.75 3.70 -1.95
N GLU A 96 15.36 4.12 -3.06
CA GLU A 96 15.98 5.44 -3.17
C GLU A 96 14.99 6.60 -3.00
N HIS A 97 13.70 6.37 -3.21
CA HIS A 97 12.67 7.38 -3.07
C HIS A 97 11.83 7.21 -1.79
N ALA A 98 12.09 6.15 -1.04
CA ALA A 98 11.22 5.76 0.07
C ALA A 98 11.11 6.83 1.15
N GLN A 99 12.24 7.38 1.60
CA GLN A 99 12.21 8.37 2.67
C GLN A 99 11.52 9.67 2.23
N ALA A 100 11.79 10.14 1.03
CA ALA A 100 11.15 11.36 0.51
C ALA A 100 9.64 11.21 0.40
N VAL A 101 9.18 10.06 -0.08
CA VAL A 101 7.74 9.79 -0.21
C VAL A 101 7.11 9.60 1.18
N CYS A 102 7.81 8.96 2.09
CA CYS A 102 7.35 8.84 3.49
C CYS A 102 7.14 10.22 4.10
N ASN A 103 8.09 11.13 3.92
CA ASN A 103 7.97 12.51 4.41
C ASN A 103 6.76 13.21 3.83
N LEU A 104 6.49 13.02 2.53
CA LEU A 104 5.32 13.60 1.88
C LEU A 104 4.02 13.02 2.44
N LEU A 105 3.97 11.72 2.69
CA LEU A 105 2.81 11.09 3.31
C LEU A 105 2.52 11.70 4.67
N ILE A 106 3.55 11.84 5.49
CA ILE A 106 3.40 12.42 6.84
C ILE A 106 2.92 13.87 6.74
N LYS A 107 3.47 14.65 5.82
CA LYS A 107 3.03 16.02 5.57
C LYS A 107 1.56 16.07 5.15
N SER A 108 1.08 15.04 4.50
CA SER A 108 -0.30 14.94 4.00
C SER A 108 -1.29 14.47 5.07
N GLY A 109 -0.81 14.21 6.29
CA GLY A 109 -1.67 13.81 7.40
C GLY A 109 -1.67 12.31 7.71
N ILE A 110 -0.83 11.55 7.05
CA ILE A 110 -0.71 10.10 7.30
C ILE A 110 -0.07 9.87 8.67
N LEU A 111 -0.64 8.99 9.44
CA LEU A 111 -0.16 8.63 10.78
C LEU A 111 0.46 7.24 10.85
N ALA A 112 0.16 6.40 9.88
CA ALA A 112 0.68 5.04 9.83
C ALA A 112 1.15 4.72 8.42
N VAL A 113 2.38 4.23 8.30
CA VAL A 113 2.99 3.87 7.02
C VAL A 113 3.24 2.37 6.99
N TRP A 114 2.66 1.69 6.00
CA TRP A 114 2.90 0.28 5.77
C TRP A 114 4.00 0.19 4.71
N ASN A 115 5.19 -0.15 5.17
CA ASN A 115 6.41 -0.06 4.38
C ASN A 115 6.75 -1.40 3.73
N PHE A 116 6.60 -1.46 2.42
CA PHE A 116 6.99 -2.63 1.61
C PHE A 116 8.34 -2.43 0.94
N THR A 117 9.05 -1.35 1.24
CA THR A 117 10.41 -1.13 0.71
C THR A 117 11.43 -1.82 1.61
N ASN A 118 12.66 -1.89 1.13
CA ASN A 118 13.76 -2.45 1.92
C ASN A 118 14.52 -1.38 2.71
N VAL A 119 13.98 -0.18 2.82
CA VAL A 119 14.63 0.95 3.47
C VAL A 119 14.06 1.16 4.86
N HIS A 120 14.93 1.40 5.83
CA HIS A 120 14.50 1.86 7.15
C HIS A 120 14.05 3.31 7.03
N LEU A 121 12.84 3.60 7.49
CA LEU A 121 12.28 4.95 7.41
C LEU A 121 12.48 5.68 8.73
N ASP A 122 12.99 6.91 8.65
CA ASP A 122 13.09 7.81 9.80
C ASP A 122 11.78 8.60 9.88
N VAL A 123 11.08 8.48 10.99
CA VAL A 123 9.80 9.15 11.18
C VAL A 123 9.78 9.84 12.54
N PRO A 124 9.05 10.95 12.67
CA PRO A 124 8.88 11.59 13.96
C PRO A 124 8.08 10.73 14.92
N GLU A 125 8.19 11.06 16.20
CA GLU A 125 7.41 10.39 17.23
C GLU A 125 5.91 10.55 16.93
N GLY A 126 5.16 9.49 17.18
CA GLY A 126 3.72 9.49 16.90
C GLY A 126 3.34 8.89 15.54
N ILE A 127 4.31 8.64 14.68
CA ILE A 127 4.06 7.98 13.39
C ILE A 127 4.37 6.50 13.53
N LEU A 128 3.41 5.67 13.18
CA LEU A 128 3.57 4.23 13.20
C LEU A 128 4.13 3.75 11.86
N VAL A 129 5.15 2.89 11.90
CA VAL A 129 5.67 2.24 10.70
C VAL A 129 5.58 0.74 10.88
N GLN A 130 4.92 0.09 9.95
CA GLN A 130 4.86 -1.37 9.88
C GLN A 130 5.70 -1.80 8.67
N ASN A 131 6.77 -2.55 8.92
CA ASN A 131 7.66 -3.04 7.87
C ASN A 131 7.26 -4.44 7.44
N GLU A 132 7.21 -4.66 6.13
CA GLU A 132 7.00 -5.99 5.59
C GLU A 132 8.29 -6.54 5.01
N ASN A 133 8.45 -7.85 5.09
CA ASN A 133 9.66 -8.48 4.59
C ASN A 133 9.50 -8.85 3.10
N MET A 134 10.63 -9.15 2.47
CA MET A 134 10.65 -9.50 1.06
C MET A 134 9.86 -10.76 0.73
N ALA A 135 9.81 -11.70 1.66
CA ALA A 135 9.06 -12.95 1.43
C ALA A 135 7.57 -12.68 1.24
N VAL A 136 7.00 -11.78 2.04
CA VAL A 136 5.59 -11.38 1.89
C VAL A 136 5.38 -10.69 0.55
N SER A 137 6.27 -9.76 0.19
CA SER A 137 6.17 -9.04 -1.08
C SER A 137 6.23 -10.00 -2.27
N LEU A 138 7.16 -10.94 -2.25
CA LEU A 138 7.29 -11.94 -3.32
C LEU A 138 6.06 -12.84 -3.42
N ALA A 139 5.49 -13.22 -2.28
CA ALA A 139 4.29 -14.03 -2.27
C ALA A 139 3.09 -13.30 -2.87
N ILE A 140 2.94 -12.02 -2.58
CA ILE A 140 1.87 -11.19 -3.15
C ILE A 140 2.04 -11.09 -4.67
N LEU A 141 3.25 -10.81 -5.13
CA LEU A 141 3.53 -10.74 -6.57
C LEU A 141 3.28 -12.07 -7.27
N SER A 142 3.74 -13.16 -6.68
CA SER A 142 3.58 -14.49 -7.23
C SER A 142 2.12 -14.87 -7.35
N ASN A 143 1.34 -14.59 -6.33
CA ASN A 143 -0.10 -14.87 -6.31
C ASN A 143 -0.83 -14.04 -7.36
N HIS A 144 -0.47 -12.78 -7.51
CA HIS A 144 -1.06 -11.89 -8.51
C HIS A 144 -0.80 -12.40 -9.93
N LEU A 145 0.43 -12.79 -10.23
CA LEU A 145 0.79 -13.34 -11.53
C LEU A 145 0.04 -14.64 -11.81
N LYS A 146 -0.07 -15.49 -10.80
CA LYS A 146 -0.80 -16.75 -10.92
C LYS A 146 -2.27 -16.52 -11.24
N GLU A 147 -2.90 -15.58 -10.59
CA GLU A 147 -4.29 -15.24 -10.85
C GLU A 147 -4.48 -14.73 -12.28
N ARG A 148 -3.56 -13.88 -12.76
CA ARG A 148 -3.63 -13.36 -14.13
C ARG A 148 -3.56 -14.47 -15.17
N PHE A 149 -2.75 -15.50 -14.93
CA PHE A 149 -2.59 -16.60 -15.87
C PHE A 149 -3.70 -17.64 -15.77
N SER A 150 -4.38 -17.72 -14.62
CA SER A 150 -5.43 -18.73 -14.42
C SER A 150 -6.82 -18.26 -14.84
N THR A 151 -6.99 -16.99 -15.16
CA THR A 151 -8.30 -16.43 -15.58
C THR A 151 -8.52 -16.44 -17.08
N LYS A 152 -7.78 -17.21 -17.82
CA LYS A 152 -7.95 -17.31 -19.26
C LYS A 152 -9.19 -18.12 -19.64
#